data_a62d328bbf140c04b9b8bd59baf76f5b
#
_entry.id   a62d328bbf140c04b9b8bd59baf76f5b
#
_cell.length_a   1.000
_cell.length_b   1.000
_cell.length_c   1.000
_cell.angle_alpha   90.00
_cell.angle_beta   90.00
_cell.angle_gamma   90.00
#
_symmetry.space_group_name_H-M   'P 1'
#
loop_
_entity.id
_entity.type
_entity.pdbx_description
1 polymer ?
#
loop_
_entity_poly.entity_id
_entity_poly.type
_entity_poly.pdbx_seq_one_letter_code
_entity_poly.pdbx_strand_id
1 'polypeptide(L)'
;MSEPERPDEAGTVEPDRCVHPSMGVEEEFLLVDPSTGHPLTCNLAVVEAAEKLGVRLQLEFTQCQVETTSLVCWHTHELRTGLAEMRSAAADAAAQCGARLLAVGVPVLGSAVLPITDIRRFRTIASRFGYLAGTRGVCAGHVHVGVPDRETAVQVGNYLRPWLPALLALTANSPIHGGVDTGFASWRSIMLSRWPCSGPPPWFASVEHYDAVVEEMVECGVILDEGMINWDVRPSAHLPTVEVRVSDVPATVDETVLLATVVRALVMT
;
A
#
# COMPACT_ATOMS: atom_id res chain seq x y z
N MET A 1 -26.44 -32.71 45.02
CA MET A 1 -26.26 -31.27 44.72
C MET A 1 -25.52 -31.22 43.43
N SER A 2 -26.25 -31.04 42.36
CA SER A 2 -25.74 -31.01 40.98
C SER A 2 -25.48 -29.53 40.64
N GLU A 3 -24.26 -29.21 40.16
CA GLU A 3 -23.94 -27.88 39.62
C GLU A 3 -24.73 -27.62 38.33
N PRO A 4 -25.20 -26.40 38.09
CA PRO A 4 -25.84 -26.04 36.83
C PRO A 4 -24.80 -25.84 35.74
N GLU A 5 -24.98 -26.52 34.62
CA GLU A 5 -24.28 -26.30 33.36
C GLU A 5 -24.46 -24.85 32.89
N ARG A 6 -23.35 -24.20 32.53
CA ARG A 6 -23.36 -22.89 31.87
C ARG A 6 -23.83 -23.09 30.41
N PRO A 7 -24.68 -22.23 29.91
CA PRO A 7 -25.04 -22.28 28.47
C PRO A 7 -23.83 -21.92 27.61
N ASP A 8 -23.57 -22.75 26.60
CA ASP A 8 -22.67 -22.50 25.50
C ASP A 8 -23.01 -21.15 24.86
N GLU A 9 -22.10 -20.20 24.98
CA GLU A 9 -22.10 -19.01 24.11
C GLU A 9 -21.66 -19.47 22.69
N ALA A 10 -22.59 -20.04 21.95
CA ALA A 10 -22.46 -20.17 20.52
C ALA A 10 -22.42 -18.75 19.93
N GLY A 11 -21.20 -18.25 19.69
CA GLY A 11 -20.99 -16.99 19.00
C GLY A 11 -21.73 -17.04 17.66
N THR A 12 -22.74 -16.20 17.54
CA THR A 12 -23.45 -15.98 16.27
C THR A 12 -22.46 -15.44 15.28
N VAL A 13 -21.94 -16.31 14.42
CA VAL A 13 -21.19 -15.90 13.20
C VAL A 13 -22.18 -15.10 12.37
N GLU A 14 -21.90 -13.80 12.22
CA GLU A 14 -22.73 -12.94 11.36
C GLU A 14 -22.81 -13.56 9.97
N PRO A 15 -24.03 -13.82 9.45
CA PRO A 15 -24.22 -14.55 8.18
C PRO A 15 -23.50 -13.91 6.97
N ASP A 16 -23.18 -12.64 7.07
CA ASP A 16 -22.62 -11.84 5.96
C ASP A 16 -21.09 -12.00 5.81
N ARG A 17 -20.38 -12.45 6.86
CA ARG A 17 -18.93 -12.72 6.80
C ARG A 17 -18.57 -13.91 5.92
N CYS A 18 -19.53 -14.79 5.62
CA CYS A 18 -19.31 -15.99 4.79
C CYS A 18 -19.54 -15.77 3.30
N VAL A 19 -20.09 -14.63 2.88
CA VAL A 19 -20.53 -14.41 1.49
C VAL A 19 -19.50 -13.66 0.65
N HIS A 20 -18.72 -12.76 1.28
CA HIS A 20 -17.78 -11.90 0.58
C HIS A 20 -16.36 -12.01 1.15
N PRO A 21 -15.31 -11.93 0.30
CA PRO A 21 -13.93 -11.92 0.78
C PRO A 21 -13.67 -10.66 1.63
N SER A 22 -12.83 -10.81 2.65
CA SER A 22 -12.32 -9.70 3.44
C SER A 22 -11.50 -8.74 2.59
N MET A 23 -11.38 -7.50 3.04
CA MET A 23 -10.49 -6.50 2.43
C MET A 23 -9.70 -5.75 3.49
N GLY A 24 -8.54 -5.27 3.10
CA GLY A 24 -7.69 -4.35 3.86
C GLY A 24 -7.03 -3.37 2.91
N VAL A 25 -6.59 -2.25 3.45
CA VAL A 25 -5.95 -1.18 2.67
C VAL A 25 -4.72 -0.67 3.41
N GLU A 26 -3.65 -0.45 2.67
CA GLU A 26 -2.47 0.31 3.08
C GLU A 26 -2.45 1.63 2.33
N GLU A 27 -2.16 2.73 3.04
CA GLU A 27 -2.04 4.05 2.44
C GLU A 27 -0.73 4.69 2.85
N GLU A 28 0.06 5.06 1.85
CA GLU A 28 1.31 5.79 2.03
C GLU A 28 1.07 7.29 1.90
N PHE A 29 1.67 8.07 2.78
CA PHE A 29 1.50 9.52 2.83
C PHE A 29 2.83 10.25 2.82
N LEU A 30 2.85 11.41 2.17
CA LEU A 30 3.99 12.32 2.18
C LEU A 30 3.88 13.29 3.37
N LEU A 31 4.99 13.49 4.07
CA LEU A 31 5.16 14.49 5.11
C LEU A 31 5.83 15.73 4.51
N VAL A 32 5.20 16.89 4.65
CA VAL A 32 5.72 18.16 4.12
C VAL A 32 5.72 19.28 5.16
N ASP A 33 6.60 20.23 4.97
CA ASP A 33 6.57 21.50 5.69
C ASP A 33 5.30 22.28 5.30
N PRO A 34 4.44 22.70 6.26
CA PRO A 34 3.16 23.31 5.96
C PRO A 34 3.26 24.71 5.33
N SER A 35 4.42 25.38 5.45
CA SER A 35 4.65 26.73 4.92
C SER A 35 5.21 26.72 3.50
N THR A 36 6.04 25.73 3.18
CA THR A 36 6.75 25.65 1.90
C THR A 36 6.23 24.53 0.98
N GLY A 37 5.56 23.52 1.53
CA GLY A 37 5.12 22.33 0.78
C GLY A 37 6.26 21.37 0.41
N HIS A 38 7.49 21.62 0.85
CA HIS A 38 8.62 20.73 0.59
C HIS A 38 8.58 19.49 1.50
N PRO A 39 9.05 18.31 1.02
CA PRO A 39 9.16 17.12 1.85
C PRO A 39 9.96 17.38 3.13
N LEU A 40 9.44 16.90 4.26
CA LEU A 40 10.03 17.08 5.60
C LEU A 40 10.48 15.73 6.17
N THR A 41 11.74 15.63 6.58
CA THR A 41 12.35 14.41 7.13
C THR A 41 12.02 14.24 8.60
N CYS A 42 10.84 13.70 8.91
CA CYS A 42 10.37 13.57 10.29
C CYS A 42 9.53 12.29 10.54
N ASN A 43 9.59 11.28 9.66
CA ASN A 43 8.73 10.10 9.77
C ASN A 43 8.88 9.38 11.13
N LEU A 44 10.09 9.25 11.67
CA LEU A 44 10.32 8.61 12.97
C LEU A 44 9.57 9.34 14.10
N ALA A 45 9.70 10.68 14.14
CA ALA A 45 9.00 11.50 15.14
C ALA A 45 7.48 11.40 14.99
N VAL A 46 6.98 11.35 13.74
CA VAL A 46 5.55 11.21 13.46
C VAL A 46 5.03 9.83 13.90
N VAL A 47 5.76 8.74 13.65
CA VAL A 47 5.41 7.40 14.13
C VAL A 47 5.35 7.37 15.66
N GLU A 48 6.36 7.94 16.36
CA GLU A 48 6.37 8.03 17.83
C GLU A 48 5.22 8.89 18.39
N ALA A 49 4.83 9.96 17.67
CA ALA A 49 3.68 10.78 18.05
C ALA A 49 2.35 10.04 17.85
N ALA A 50 2.21 9.28 16.75
CA ALA A 50 1.02 8.48 16.47
C ALA A 50 0.80 7.37 17.49
N GLU A 51 1.88 6.71 17.96
CA GLU A 51 1.79 5.69 19.02
C GLU A 51 1.19 6.26 20.32
N LYS A 52 1.51 7.51 20.66
CA LYS A 52 0.94 8.21 21.84
C LYS A 52 -0.55 8.53 21.65
N LEU A 53 -1.01 8.62 20.40
CA LEU A 53 -2.42 8.78 20.05
C LEU A 53 -3.16 7.44 19.92
N GLY A 54 -2.47 6.30 20.17
CA GLY A 54 -3.04 4.97 20.06
C GLY A 54 -3.16 4.44 18.62
N VAL A 55 -2.47 5.07 17.66
CA VAL A 55 -2.45 4.66 16.26
C VAL A 55 -1.06 4.18 15.87
N ARG A 56 -1.00 3.05 15.17
CA ARG A 56 0.24 2.48 14.66
C ARG A 56 0.45 2.92 13.21
N LEU A 57 1.49 3.72 12.98
CA LEU A 57 2.01 4.00 11.65
C LEU A 57 3.26 3.15 11.38
N GLN A 58 3.53 2.91 10.11
CA GLN A 58 4.75 2.24 9.66
C GLN A 58 5.72 3.26 9.05
N LEU A 59 7.01 2.98 9.25
CA LEU A 59 8.09 3.74 8.59
C LEU A 59 8.19 3.28 7.14
N GLU A 60 8.18 4.24 6.22
CA GLU A 60 8.34 4.01 4.80
C GLU A 60 9.80 4.22 4.34
N PHE A 61 10.04 3.94 3.05
CA PHE A 61 11.38 3.90 2.44
C PHE A 61 12.12 5.22 2.57
N THR A 62 11.43 6.36 2.44
CA THR A 62 12.05 7.67 2.66
C THR A 62 11.64 8.28 4.00
N GLN A 63 12.52 9.11 4.58
CA GLN A 63 12.26 9.81 5.85
C GLN A 63 11.12 10.83 5.79
N CYS A 64 10.57 11.05 4.60
CA CYS A 64 9.46 11.99 4.35
C CYS A 64 8.12 11.26 4.19
N GLN A 65 8.04 9.96 4.51
CA GLN A 65 6.85 9.14 4.28
C GLN A 65 6.49 8.32 5.51
N VAL A 66 5.18 8.10 5.68
CA VAL A 66 4.61 7.16 6.65
C VAL A 66 3.51 6.35 5.98
N GLU A 67 3.22 5.17 6.52
CA GLU A 67 2.17 4.28 6.03
C GLU A 67 1.16 3.96 7.13
N THR A 68 -0.11 3.89 6.75
CA THR A 68 -1.22 3.36 7.55
C THR A 68 -1.64 2.00 7.01
N THR A 69 -2.08 1.11 7.90
CA THR A 69 -2.65 -0.20 7.52
C THR A 69 -3.99 -0.38 8.21
N SER A 70 -5.06 -0.55 7.43
CA SER A 70 -6.40 -0.77 8.00
C SER A 70 -6.50 -2.12 8.71
N LEU A 71 -7.48 -2.25 9.60
CA LEU A 71 -7.92 -3.56 10.06
C LEU A 71 -8.52 -4.36 8.89
N VAL A 72 -8.63 -5.67 9.08
CA VAL A 72 -9.35 -6.54 8.15
C VAL A 72 -10.84 -6.21 8.26
N CYS A 73 -11.45 -5.83 7.14
CA CYS A 73 -12.86 -5.42 7.05
C CYS A 73 -13.63 -6.36 6.12
N TRP A 74 -14.90 -6.58 6.44
CA TRP A 74 -15.83 -7.30 5.56
C TRP A 74 -16.84 -6.35 4.92
N HIS A 75 -17.10 -5.20 5.58
CA HIS A 75 -18.06 -4.21 5.12
C HIS A 75 -17.38 -2.90 4.72
N THR A 76 -17.87 -2.29 3.65
CA THR A 76 -17.35 -1.02 3.11
C THR A 76 -17.43 0.12 4.14
N HIS A 77 -18.47 0.15 4.99
CA HIS A 77 -18.62 1.18 6.01
C HIS A 77 -17.58 1.05 7.13
N GLU A 78 -17.20 -0.18 7.51
CA GLU A 78 -16.12 -0.44 8.48
C GLU A 78 -14.80 0.11 7.94
N LEU A 79 -14.48 -0.23 6.70
CA LEU A 79 -13.27 0.27 6.03
C LEU A 79 -13.27 1.80 5.99
N ARG A 80 -14.38 2.42 5.59
CA ARG A 80 -14.51 3.88 5.51
C ARG A 80 -14.26 4.56 6.86
N THR A 81 -14.87 4.05 7.93
CA THR A 81 -14.69 4.58 9.28
C THR A 81 -13.24 4.44 9.75
N GLY A 82 -12.66 3.24 9.60
CA GLY A 82 -11.27 2.99 10.01
C GLY A 82 -10.26 3.85 9.25
N LEU A 83 -10.41 4.00 7.92
CA LEU A 83 -9.53 4.86 7.11
C LEU A 83 -9.66 6.34 7.53
N ALA A 84 -10.87 6.84 7.81
CA ALA A 84 -11.08 8.21 8.26
C ALA A 84 -10.40 8.48 9.62
N GLU A 85 -10.56 7.56 10.57
CA GLU A 85 -9.94 7.64 11.88
C GLU A 85 -8.40 7.60 11.78
N MET A 86 -7.85 6.68 10.99
CA MET A 86 -6.40 6.54 10.80
C MET A 86 -5.79 7.77 10.11
N ARG A 87 -6.41 8.28 9.03
CA ARG A 87 -5.94 9.51 8.37
C ARG A 87 -5.98 10.70 9.31
N SER A 88 -7.04 10.85 10.12
CA SER A 88 -7.14 11.92 11.12
C SER A 88 -6.02 11.85 12.14
N ALA A 89 -5.81 10.68 12.74
CA ALA A 89 -4.77 10.49 13.74
C ALA A 89 -3.35 10.64 13.16
N ALA A 90 -3.11 10.18 11.92
CA ALA A 90 -1.83 10.39 11.23
C ALA A 90 -1.58 11.88 10.94
N ALA A 91 -2.63 12.62 10.55
CA ALA A 91 -2.54 14.07 10.33
C ALA A 91 -2.27 14.83 11.65
N ASP A 92 -2.92 14.45 12.75
CA ASP A 92 -2.68 15.03 14.07
C ASP A 92 -1.25 14.75 14.58
N ALA A 93 -0.75 13.53 14.37
CA ALA A 93 0.63 13.16 14.69
C ALA A 93 1.64 13.97 13.87
N ALA A 94 1.41 14.13 12.56
CA ALA A 94 2.23 14.96 11.70
C ALA A 94 2.23 16.43 12.16
N ALA A 95 1.06 16.98 12.49
CA ALA A 95 0.92 18.35 12.98
C ALA A 95 1.69 18.59 14.28
N GLN A 96 1.69 17.64 15.23
CA GLN A 96 2.49 17.72 16.46
C GLN A 96 4.00 17.78 16.17
N CYS A 97 4.44 17.23 15.04
CA CYS A 97 5.84 17.28 14.59
C CYS A 97 6.14 18.45 13.64
N GLY A 98 5.20 19.40 13.48
CA GLY A 98 5.37 20.55 12.58
C GLY A 98 5.26 20.20 11.09
N ALA A 99 4.72 19.02 10.76
CA ALA A 99 4.51 18.56 9.40
C ALA A 99 3.03 18.60 9.00
N ARG A 100 2.78 18.56 7.70
CA ARG A 100 1.46 18.27 7.12
C ARG A 100 1.51 16.93 6.40
N LEU A 101 0.50 16.11 6.63
CA LEU A 101 0.27 14.84 5.92
C LEU A 101 -0.41 15.13 4.57
N LEU A 102 0.12 14.59 3.47
CA LEU A 102 -0.47 14.72 2.14
C LEU A 102 -0.72 13.36 1.50
N ALA A 103 -1.93 13.16 1.00
CA ALA A 103 -2.29 12.04 0.13
C ALA A 103 -2.03 12.46 -1.33
N VAL A 104 -0.80 12.28 -1.81
CA VAL A 104 -0.34 12.55 -3.18
C VAL A 104 0.63 11.46 -3.62
N GLY A 105 0.57 11.04 -4.87
CA GLY A 105 1.39 9.91 -5.35
C GLY A 105 2.89 10.19 -5.42
N VAL A 106 3.31 11.47 -5.50
CA VAL A 106 4.72 11.89 -5.54
C VAL A 106 4.93 13.24 -4.86
N PRO A 107 6.15 13.60 -4.46
CA PRO A 107 6.48 14.94 -3.97
C PRO A 107 6.18 16.01 -5.05
N VAL A 108 5.26 16.92 -4.71
CA VAL A 108 4.87 18.03 -5.60
C VAL A 108 6.03 19.03 -5.75
N LEU A 109 6.75 19.30 -4.65
CA LEU A 109 7.87 20.25 -4.60
C LEU A 109 9.12 19.56 -4.03
N GLY A 110 10.27 20.23 -4.14
CA GLY A 110 11.51 19.82 -3.51
C GLY A 110 12.44 18.99 -4.39
N SER A 111 13.41 18.34 -3.75
CA SER A 111 14.41 17.52 -4.43
C SER A 111 13.82 16.23 -4.96
N ALA A 112 14.30 15.80 -6.13
CA ALA A 112 14.00 14.46 -6.66
C ALA A 112 14.63 13.34 -5.81
N VAL A 113 15.68 13.64 -5.04
CA VAL A 113 16.36 12.68 -4.15
C VAL A 113 15.99 12.98 -2.71
N LEU A 114 15.39 12.01 -2.05
CA LEU A 114 14.95 12.09 -0.66
C LEU A 114 15.86 11.23 0.25
N PRO A 115 16.08 11.62 1.51
CA PRO A 115 16.80 10.83 2.48
C PRO A 115 16.06 9.52 2.76
N ILE A 116 16.82 8.42 2.81
CA ILE A 116 16.29 7.08 3.04
C ILE A 116 16.19 6.81 4.54
N THR A 117 15.11 6.18 4.98
CA THR A 117 14.88 5.79 6.37
C THR A 117 15.95 4.81 6.82
N ASP A 118 16.53 5.04 8.02
CA ASP A 118 17.66 4.28 8.53
C ASP A 118 17.26 2.89 9.06
N ILE A 119 16.77 2.03 8.16
CA ILE A 119 16.46 0.62 8.39
C ILE A 119 17.45 -0.22 7.59
N ARG A 120 17.95 -1.31 8.17
CA ARG A 120 18.95 -2.18 7.54
C ARG A 120 18.54 -2.60 6.12
N ARG A 121 17.30 -3.05 5.92
CA ARG A 121 16.77 -3.47 4.62
C ARG A 121 16.80 -2.32 3.61
N PHE A 122 16.37 -1.13 4.01
CA PHE A 122 16.33 0.05 3.14
C PHE A 122 17.72 0.54 2.76
N ARG A 123 18.69 0.49 3.69
CA ARG A 123 20.12 0.76 3.38
C ARG A 123 20.68 -0.23 2.37
N THR A 124 20.32 -1.51 2.47
CA THR A 124 20.75 -2.54 1.52
C THR A 124 20.18 -2.26 0.13
N ILE A 125 18.89 -1.92 0.01
CA ILE A 125 18.27 -1.52 -1.24
C ILE A 125 18.96 -0.27 -1.82
N ALA A 126 19.18 0.75 -0.98
CA ALA A 126 19.86 1.98 -1.39
C ALA A 126 21.27 1.73 -1.92
N SER A 127 22.03 0.89 -1.23
CA SER A 127 23.38 0.52 -1.68
C SER A 127 23.39 -0.19 -3.02
N ARG A 128 22.37 -1.02 -3.30
CA ARG A 128 22.27 -1.78 -4.53
C ARG A 128 21.77 -0.97 -5.72
N PHE A 129 20.74 -0.14 -5.51
CA PHE A 129 20.07 0.59 -6.59
C PHE A 129 20.50 2.06 -6.71
N GLY A 130 21.36 2.55 -5.80
CA GLY A 130 22.00 3.85 -5.88
C GLY A 130 21.03 5.01 -6.07
N TYR A 131 21.24 5.81 -7.10
CA TYR A 131 20.42 7.00 -7.40
C TYR A 131 18.93 6.65 -7.58
N LEU A 132 18.61 5.49 -8.17
CA LEU A 132 17.23 5.05 -8.35
C LEU A 132 16.48 4.93 -7.01
N ALA A 133 17.15 4.39 -5.98
CA ALA A 133 16.60 4.29 -4.64
C ALA A 133 16.28 5.66 -4.04
N GLY A 134 17.21 6.62 -4.12
CA GLY A 134 17.00 7.98 -3.62
C GLY A 134 15.83 8.72 -4.28
N THR A 135 15.46 8.33 -5.51
CA THR A 135 14.32 8.95 -6.24
C THR A 135 13.00 8.21 -6.03
N ARG A 136 12.90 7.27 -5.07
CA ARG A 136 11.67 6.49 -4.81
C ARG A 136 10.72 7.18 -3.81
N GLY A 137 10.56 8.48 -3.86
CA GLY A 137 9.56 9.19 -3.04
C GLY A 137 8.17 9.05 -3.64
N VAL A 138 7.59 7.85 -3.63
CA VAL A 138 6.25 7.58 -4.20
C VAL A 138 5.31 7.10 -3.10
N CYS A 139 4.02 7.48 -3.17
CA CYS A 139 2.99 7.08 -2.22
C CYS A 139 1.86 6.36 -2.95
N ALA A 140 1.56 5.16 -2.50
CA ALA A 140 0.57 4.27 -3.06
C ALA A 140 -0.65 4.08 -2.15
N GLY A 141 -1.74 3.58 -2.73
CA GLY A 141 -2.79 2.89 -2.02
C GLY A 141 -2.77 1.41 -2.44
N HIS A 142 -2.52 0.50 -1.50
CA HIS A 142 -2.55 -0.93 -1.77
C HIS A 142 -3.85 -1.53 -1.25
N VAL A 143 -4.49 -2.39 -2.04
CA VAL A 143 -5.72 -3.08 -1.66
C VAL A 143 -5.46 -4.57 -1.56
N HIS A 144 -5.69 -5.12 -0.38
CA HIS A 144 -5.67 -6.55 -0.10
C HIS A 144 -7.09 -7.11 -0.13
N VAL A 145 -7.28 -8.21 -0.86
CA VAL A 145 -8.55 -8.95 -0.85
C VAL A 145 -8.26 -10.40 -0.49
N GLY A 146 -9.00 -10.93 0.49
CA GLY A 146 -8.86 -12.29 0.97
C GLY A 146 -9.13 -13.32 -0.12
N VAL A 147 -8.27 -14.33 -0.22
CA VAL A 147 -8.41 -15.47 -1.13
C VAL A 147 -8.14 -16.77 -0.38
N PRO A 148 -8.69 -17.91 -0.84
CA PRO A 148 -8.56 -19.17 -0.10
C PRO A 148 -7.12 -19.71 -0.06
N ASP A 149 -6.33 -19.45 -1.10
CA ASP A 149 -4.96 -19.97 -1.24
C ASP A 149 -4.11 -19.13 -2.22
N ARG A 150 -2.82 -19.44 -2.29
CA ARG A 150 -1.86 -18.74 -3.17
C ARG A 150 -2.09 -19.02 -4.65
N GLU A 151 -2.56 -20.22 -5.01
CA GLU A 151 -2.91 -20.53 -6.40
C GLU A 151 -4.04 -19.62 -6.88
N THR A 152 -5.10 -19.45 -6.08
CA THR A 152 -6.18 -18.52 -6.37
C THR A 152 -5.64 -17.08 -6.49
N ALA A 153 -4.72 -16.66 -5.62
CA ALA A 153 -4.12 -15.32 -5.71
C ALA A 153 -3.38 -15.10 -7.04
N VAL A 154 -2.64 -16.10 -7.52
CA VAL A 154 -1.93 -16.05 -8.82
C VAL A 154 -2.93 -15.97 -9.97
N GLN A 155 -3.97 -16.79 -9.98
CA GLN A 155 -4.98 -16.80 -11.05
C GLN A 155 -5.80 -15.51 -11.07
N VAL A 156 -6.17 -15.00 -9.91
CA VAL A 156 -6.80 -13.67 -9.78
C VAL A 156 -5.87 -12.57 -10.31
N GLY A 157 -4.58 -12.65 -10.01
CA GLY A 157 -3.57 -11.73 -10.56
C GLY A 157 -3.56 -11.75 -12.09
N ASN A 158 -3.60 -12.95 -12.71
CA ASN A 158 -3.71 -13.10 -14.17
C ASN A 158 -4.97 -12.43 -14.73
N TYR A 159 -6.11 -12.65 -14.06
CA TYR A 159 -7.41 -12.09 -14.45
C TYR A 159 -7.45 -10.56 -14.33
N LEU A 160 -6.82 -9.99 -13.30
CA LEU A 160 -6.82 -8.55 -13.05
C LEU A 160 -5.94 -7.75 -14.02
N ARG A 161 -4.98 -8.35 -14.72
CA ARG A 161 -4.05 -7.64 -15.62
C ARG A 161 -4.72 -6.66 -16.59
N PRO A 162 -5.81 -7.00 -17.32
CA PRO A 162 -6.47 -6.06 -18.23
C PRO A 162 -7.19 -4.91 -17.52
N TRP A 163 -7.47 -5.03 -16.21
CA TRP A 163 -8.14 -4.01 -15.41
C TRP A 163 -7.17 -3.01 -14.76
N LEU A 164 -5.88 -3.35 -14.63
CA LEU A 164 -4.87 -2.51 -13.98
C LEU A 164 -4.80 -1.09 -14.54
N PRO A 165 -4.84 -0.85 -15.87
CA PRO A 165 -4.85 0.51 -16.40
C PRO A 165 -6.08 1.32 -15.99
N ALA A 166 -7.25 0.69 -15.87
CA ALA A 166 -8.46 1.36 -15.41
C ALA A 166 -8.40 1.71 -13.92
N LEU A 167 -7.85 0.81 -13.08
CA LEU A 167 -7.62 1.06 -11.65
C LEU A 167 -6.61 2.20 -11.45
N LEU A 168 -5.52 2.24 -12.23
CA LEU A 168 -4.58 3.35 -12.23
C LEU A 168 -5.25 4.67 -12.61
N ALA A 169 -6.05 4.67 -13.68
CA ALA A 169 -6.74 5.87 -14.14
C ALA A 169 -7.75 6.41 -13.11
N LEU A 170 -8.41 5.49 -12.36
CA LEU A 170 -9.35 5.83 -11.30
C LEU A 170 -8.67 6.56 -10.12
N THR A 171 -7.39 6.28 -9.87
CA THR A 171 -6.66 6.73 -8.68
C THR A 171 -5.48 7.63 -9.00
N ALA A 172 -5.31 8.04 -10.25
CA ALA A 172 -4.19 8.89 -10.67
C ALA A 172 -4.21 10.23 -9.89
N ASN A 173 -3.16 10.47 -9.10
CA ASN A 173 -3.07 11.59 -8.15
C ASN A 173 -1.62 12.11 -8.04
N SER A 174 -0.90 12.18 -9.18
CA SER A 174 0.49 12.65 -9.18
C SER A 174 0.89 13.38 -10.47
N PRO A 175 0.11 14.39 -10.94
CA PRO A 175 0.41 15.08 -12.18
C PRO A 175 1.60 16.05 -12.08
N ILE A 176 1.91 16.53 -10.87
CA ILE A 176 2.97 17.53 -10.62
C ILE A 176 4.10 16.88 -9.83
N HIS A 177 5.34 17.04 -10.31
CA HIS A 177 6.53 16.57 -9.62
C HIS A 177 7.66 17.60 -9.70
N GLY A 178 8.27 17.93 -8.54
CA GLY A 178 9.34 18.92 -8.47
C GLY A 178 8.93 20.31 -8.96
N GLY A 179 7.66 20.67 -8.80
CA GLY A 179 7.11 21.98 -9.24
C GLY A 179 6.76 22.06 -10.73
N VAL A 180 6.83 20.94 -11.47
CA VAL A 180 6.58 20.90 -12.91
C VAL A 180 5.37 20.01 -13.21
N ASP A 181 4.48 20.47 -14.10
CA ASP A 181 3.46 19.63 -14.70
C ASP A 181 4.16 18.60 -15.61
N THR A 182 4.01 17.32 -15.25
CA THR A 182 4.70 16.22 -15.94
C THR A 182 4.03 15.80 -17.25
N GLY A 183 2.80 16.26 -17.50
CA GLY A 183 1.96 15.83 -18.62
C GLY A 183 1.33 14.43 -18.42
N PHE A 184 1.52 13.79 -17.27
CA PHE A 184 0.94 12.50 -16.90
C PHE A 184 0.02 12.65 -15.69
N ALA A 185 -1.13 11.95 -15.69
CA ALA A 185 -2.03 11.96 -14.54
C ALA A 185 -1.44 11.22 -13.32
N SER A 186 -0.69 10.13 -13.56
CA SER A 186 0.13 9.42 -12.58
C SER A 186 1.60 9.43 -12.97
N TRP A 187 2.37 10.37 -12.42
CA TRP A 187 3.83 10.36 -12.54
C TRP A 187 4.46 9.25 -11.68
N ARG A 188 3.79 8.85 -10.61
CA ARG A 188 4.20 7.71 -9.78
C ARG A 188 4.40 6.46 -10.63
N SER A 189 3.48 6.13 -11.52
CA SER A 189 3.59 4.95 -12.39
C SER A 189 4.82 5.00 -13.29
N ILE A 190 5.17 6.20 -13.80
CA ILE A 190 6.38 6.42 -14.59
C ILE A 190 7.65 6.26 -13.74
N MET A 191 7.63 6.76 -12.49
CA MET A 191 8.76 6.60 -11.57
C MET A 191 8.99 5.14 -11.20
N LEU A 192 7.92 4.38 -10.94
CA LEU A 192 7.99 2.96 -10.60
C LEU A 192 8.42 2.09 -11.78
N SER A 193 8.07 2.43 -13.03
CA SER A 193 8.45 1.65 -14.21
C SER A 193 9.96 1.52 -14.41
N ARG A 194 10.76 2.33 -13.73
CA ARG A 194 12.23 2.24 -13.72
C ARG A 194 12.78 1.14 -12.79
N TRP A 195 11.93 0.61 -11.92
CA TRP A 195 12.32 -0.45 -10.97
C TRP A 195 12.17 -1.83 -11.59
N PRO A 196 13.00 -2.79 -11.22
CA PRO A 196 12.80 -4.18 -11.63
C PRO A 196 11.45 -4.69 -11.11
N CYS A 197 10.84 -5.59 -11.85
CA CYS A 197 9.56 -6.23 -11.50
C CYS A 197 8.42 -5.24 -11.23
N SER A 198 8.39 -4.08 -11.89
CA SER A 198 7.27 -3.12 -11.82
C SER A 198 6.35 -3.26 -13.04
N GLY A 199 5.15 -2.67 -12.92
CA GLY A 199 4.11 -2.79 -13.93
C GLY A 199 3.29 -4.07 -13.83
N PRO A 200 2.46 -4.38 -14.84
CA PRO A 200 1.66 -5.60 -14.86
C PRO A 200 2.53 -6.85 -14.76
N PRO A 201 2.18 -7.83 -13.90
CA PRO A 201 2.93 -9.07 -13.81
C PRO A 201 2.88 -9.85 -15.15
N PRO A 202 3.85 -10.73 -15.45
CA PRO A 202 3.69 -11.70 -16.51
C PRO A 202 2.52 -12.65 -16.19
N TRP A 203 2.08 -13.41 -17.17
CA TRP A 203 1.10 -14.46 -16.95
C TRP A 203 1.76 -15.68 -16.30
N PHE A 204 1.14 -16.24 -15.26
CA PHE A 204 1.64 -17.40 -14.55
C PHE A 204 0.69 -18.58 -14.72
N ALA A 205 1.24 -19.75 -15.09
CA ALA A 205 0.46 -20.97 -15.26
C ALA A 205 -0.06 -21.53 -13.92
N SER A 206 0.72 -21.37 -12.86
CA SER A 206 0.43 -21.86 -11.51
C SER A 206 1.25 -21.07 -10.46
N VAL A 207 1.00 -21.36 -9.18
CA VAL A 207 1.81 -20.81 -8.07
C VAL A 207 3.26 -21.28 -8.14
N GLU A 208 3.52 -22.52 -8.54
CA GLU A 208 4.89 -23.06 -8.71
C GLU A 208 5.64 -22.30 -9.81
N HIS A 209 4.95 -21.93 -10.90
CA HIS A 209 5.53 -21.10 -11.95
C HIS A 209 5.85 -19.69 -11.43
N TYR A 210 4.96 -19.09 -10.62
CA TYR A 210 5.19 -17.82 -9.97
C TYR A 210 6.42 -17.88 -9.06
N ASP A 211 6.48 -18.90 -8.19
CA ASP A 211 7.55 -19.07 -7.22
C ASP A 211 8.90 -19.30 -7.93
N ALA A 212 8.95 -20.11 -8.98
CA ALA A 212 10.17 -20.34 -9.77
C ALA A 212 10.69 -19.06 -10.43
N VAL A 213 9.82 -18.20 -10.97
CA VAL A 213 10.23 -16.91 -11.55
C VAL A 213 10.75 -15.96 -10.48
N VAL A 214 10.11 -15.92 -9.30
CA VAL A 214 10.57 -15.10 -8.16
C VAL A 214 11.93 -15.57 -7.65
N GLU A 215 12.12 -16.88 -7.50
CA GLU A 215 13.38 -17.49 -7.08
C GLU A 215 14.51 -17.15 -8.07
N GLU A 216 14.28 -17.28 -9.36
CA GLU A 216 15.24 -16.88 -10.41
C GLU A 216 15.62 -15.40 -10.32
N MET A 217 14.65 -14.50 -10.09
CA MET A 217 14.92 -13.08 -9.92
C MET A 217 15.77 -12.77 -8.69
N VAL A 218 15.59 -13.51 -7.60
CA VAL A 218 16.43 -13.40 -6.39
C VAL A 218 17.84 -13.93 -6.68
N GLU A 219 17.97 -15.11 -7.27
CA GLU A 219 19.23 -15.73 -7.61
C GLU A 219 20.08 -14.89 -8.58
N CYS A 220 19.45 -14.35 -9.63
CA CYS A 220 20.08 -13.42 -10.58
C CYS A 220 20.35 -12.04 -9.95
N GLY A 221 19.85 -11.80 -8.74
CA GLY A 221 20.01 -10.56 -8.01
C GLY A 221 19.27 -9.38 -8.62
N VAL A 222 18.21 -9.60 -9.39
CA VAL A 222 17.31 -8.56 -9.88
C VAL A 222 16.56 -7.90 -8.73
N ILE A 223 16.17 -8.71 -7.74
CA ILE A 223 15.60 -8.29 -6.46
C ILE A 223 16.40 -8.87 -5.30
N LEU A 224 16.26 -8.32 -4.10
CA LEU A 224 16.91 -8.84 -2.89
C LEU A 224 16.10 -9.95 -2.23
N ASP A 225 14.79 -9.84 -2.28
CA ASP A 225 13.83 -10.72 -1.66
C ASP A 225 12.45 -10.55 -2.32
N GLU A 226 11.53 -11.45 -2.04
CA GLU A 226 10.14 -11.42 -2.54
C GLU A 226 9.41 -10.09 -2.22
N GLY A 227 9.73 -9.43 -1.10
CA GLY A 227 9.15 -8.14 -0.74
C GLY A 227 9.51 -7.00 -1.70
N MET A 228 10.50 -7.20 -2.60
CA MET A 228 10.84 -6.24 -3.65
C MET A 228 10.07 -6.42 -4.97
N ILE A 229 9.15 -7.36 -5.05
CA ILE A 229 8.29 -7.51 -6.22
C ILE A 229 7.34 -6.31 -6.27
N ASN A 230 7.55 -5.45 -7.26
CA ASN A 230 6.77 -4.22 -7.47
C ASN A 230 5.69 -4.37 -8.56
N TRP A 231 5.32 -5.59 -8.92
CA TRP A 231 4.21 -5.79 -9.84
C TRP A 231 2.93 -5.13 -9.34
N ASP A 232 2.13 -4.63 -10.26
CA ASP A 232 0.88 -3.92 -9.99
C ASP A 232 -0.18 -4.78 -9.27
N VAL A 233 -0.05 -6.11 -9.35
CA VAL A 233 -0.82 -7.09 -8.59
C VAL A 233 0.05 -8.31 -8.31
N ARG A 234 -0.04 -8.86 -7.08
CA ARG A 234 0.72 -10.05 -6.65
C ARG A 234 -0.01 -10.82 -5.55
N PRO A 235 0.29 -12.10 -5.34
CA PRO A 235 0.03 -12.76 -4.06
C PRO A 235 0.75 -12.03 -2.95
N SER A 236 0.12 -11.83 -1.80
CA SER A 236 0.82 -11.29 -0.63
C SER A 236 1.79 -12.33 -0.06
N ALA A 237 3.01 -11.88 0.32
CA ALA A 237 4.02 -12.77 0.90
C ALA A 237 3.65 -13.26 2.32
N HIS A 238 2.80 -12.52 3.05
CA HIS A 238 2.57 -12.74 4.48
C HIS A 238 1.09 -12.94 4.85
N LEU A 239 0.17 -12.62 3.95
CA LEU A 239 -1.26 -12.66 4.19
C LEU A 239 -1.94 -13.56 3.14
N PRO A 240 -3.06 -14.23 3.49
CA PRO A 240 -3.84 -15.01 2.51
C PRO A 240 -4.68 -14.05 1.64
N THR A 241 -4.01 -13.17 0.88
CA THR A 241 -4.66 -12.15 0.05
C THR A 241 -3.98 -12.03 -1.30
N VAL A 242 -4.74 -11.57 -2.29
CA VAL A 242 -4.19 -10.89 -3.47
C VAL A 242 -4.04 -9.41 -3.14
N GLU A 243 -2.91 -8.82 -3.51
CA GLU A 243 -2.54 -7.43 -3.27
C GLU A 243 -2.49 -6.66 -4.58
N VAL A 244 -3.35 -5.66 -4.74
CA VAL A 244 -3.36 -4.72 -5.87
C VAL A 244 -2.62 -3.46 -5.48
N ARG A 245 -1.55 -3.11 -6.23
CA ARG A 245 -0.55 -2.08 -5.93
C ARG A 245 -0.47 -0.96 -6.95
N VAL A 246 -1.23 -1.06 -8.04
CA VAL A 246 -1.13 -0.16 -9.20
C VAL A 246 -1.42 1.30 -8.87
N SER A 247 -2.19 1.55 -7.82
CA SER A 247 -2.82 2.84 -7.52
C SER A 247 -1.87 3.84 -6.85
N ASP A 248 -1.93 5.11 -7.26
CA ASP A 248 -1.49 6.22 -6.42
C ASP A 248 -2.33 6.21 -5.14
N VAL A 249 -1.82 6.78 -4.05
CA VAL A 249 -2.67 7.00 -2.87
C VAL A 249 -3.83 7.92 -3.27
N PRO A 250 -5.10 7.50 -3.09
CA PRO A 250 -6.24 8.33 -3.43
C PRO A 250 -6.32 9.60 -2.55
N ALA A 251 -6.78 10.72 -3.11
CA ALA A 251 -6.80 11.99 -2.41
C ALA A 251 -7.77 11.97 -1.20
N THR A 252 -8.88 11.25 -1.31
CA THR A 252 -9.92 11.17 -0.28
C THR A 252 -10.15 9.75 0.20
N VAL A 253 -10.70 9.61 1.42
CA VAL A 253 -11.14 8.33 1.97
C VAL A 253 -12.19 7.66 1.07
N ASP A 254 -13.11 8.43 0.52
CA ASP A 254 -14.19 7.87 -0.32
C ASP A 254 -13.65 7.29 -1.63
N GLU A 255 -12.61 7.89 -2.21
CA GLU A 255 -11.89 7.32 -3.38
C GLU A 255 -11.16 6.03 -3.03
N THR A 256 -10.51 5.95 -1.86
CA THR A 256 -9.89 4.71 -1.38
C THR A 256 -10.92 3.61 -1.19
N VAL A 257 -12.05 3.93 -0.59
CA VAL A 257 -13.17 2.99 -0.38
C VAL A 257 -13.75 2.53 -1.72
N LEU A 258 -13.89 3.44 -2.68
CA LEU A 258 -14.32 3.09 -4.04
C LEU A 258 -13.34 2.11 -4.70
N LEU A 259 -12.04 2.42 -4.66
CA LEU A 259 -10.98 1.53 -5.17
C LEU A 259 -11.08 0.14 -4.54
N ALA A 260 -11.10 0.04 -3.20
CA ALA A 260 -11.16 -1.22 -2.49
C ALA A 260 -12.42 -2.04 -2.84
N THR A 261 -13.56 -1.36 -2.98
CA THR A 261 -14.83 -1.98 -3.36
C THR A 261 -14.78 -2.52 -4.79
N VAL A 262 -14.25 -1.75 -5.74
CA VAL A 262 -14.07 -2.18 -7.14
C VAL A 262 -13.11 -3.35 -7.24
N VAL A 263 -11.95 -3.28 -6.56
CA VAL A 263 -10.97 -4.39 -6.54
C VAL A 263 -11.60 -5.65 -5.97
N ARG A 264 -12.31 -5.57 -4.84
CA ARG A 264 -13.01 -6.72 -4.27
C ARG A 264 -14.05 -7.30 -5.22
N ALA A 265 -14.84 -6.48 -5.90
CA ALA A 265 -15.81 -6.92 -6.87
C ALA A 265 -15.16 -7.67 -8.06
N LEU A 266 -14.01 -7.17 -8.54
CA LEU A 266 -13.24 -7.83 -9.59
C LEU A 266 -12.65 -9.17 -9.14
N VAL A 267 -12.21 -9.29 -7.87
CA VAL A 267 -11.71 -10.56 -7.31
C VAL A 267 -12.82 -11.61 -7.18
N MET A 268 -14.07 -11.19 -7.01
CA MET A 268 -15.24 -12.08 -6.88
C MET A 268 -15.82 -12.57 -8.21
N THR A 269 -15.36 -12.04 -9.34
CA THR A 269 -15.87 -12.38 -10.69
C THR A 269 -15.10 -13.57 -11.27
#